data_ea0064c8d7748914b2463e09738944e9
#
_entry.id   ea0064c8d7748914b2463e09738944e9
#
_cell.length_a   1.000
_cell.length_b   1.000
_cell.length_c   1.000
_cell.angle_alpha   90.00
_cell.angle_beta   90.00
_cell.angle_gamma   90.00
#
_symmetry.space_group_name_H-M   'P 1'
#
loop_
_entity.id
_entity.type
_entity.pdbx_description
1 polymer ?
#
loop_
_entity_poly.entity_id
_entity_poly.type
_entity_poly.pdbx_seq_one_letter_code
_entity_poly.pdbx_strand_id
1 'polypeptide(L)'
;MSTLSPAVHLLFPLVAGETRLVIPLEETVLSAALKPASDRSQRLIVFVHGAASNASRWEEFVDTTALSQRWTLVRFDLRGHGASPARRPGRLENYADDIAAVIGAAGAHGPIVVVGHSLGAAAALVLARRFPHIVNGLILIDPLLEGCLTPEALCMRRRAPLLHLLEICGRIAGLCGLSRRLAPCRLRTMDEEARQKIAQGGAALLAFKKSYSSVWNDLKHEHLDVFARDLLEVGLSLIHI
;
A
#
# COMPACT_ATOMS: atom_id res chain seq x y z
N MET A 1 -0.97 28.19 -1.85
CA MET A 1 -0.60 26.77 -1.80
C MET A 1 -1.87 25.99 -1.47
N SER A 2 -2.38 25.18 -2.40
CA SER A 2 -3.52 24.30 -2.11
C SER A 2 -3.06 23.25 -1.12
N THR A 3 -3.62 23.26 0.08
CA THR A 3 -3.35 22.22 1.09
C THR A 3 -3.95 20.91 0.62
N LEU A 4 -3.13 19.88 0.47
CA LEU A 4 -3.63 18.52 0.26
C LEU A 4 -4.52 18.13 1.46
N SER A 5 -5.65 17.49 1.18
CA SER A 5 -6.53 16.94 2.20
C SER A 5 -6.88 15.51 1.84
N PRO A 6 -7.02 14.61 2.81
CA PRO A 6 -7.49 13.26 2.54
C PRO A 6 -8.82 13.28 1.78
N ALA A 7 -8.93 12.44 0.77
CA ALA A 7 -10.19 12.30 0.03
C ALA A 7 -11.19 11.52 0.90
N VAL A 8 -12.08 12.23 1.58
CA VAL A 8 -13.03 11.65 2.57
C VAL A 8 -13.82 10.46 2.03
N HIS A 9 -14.19 10.49 0.75
CA HIS A 9 -14.93 9.40 0.09
C HIS A 9 -14.07 8.14 -0.16
N LEU A 10 -12.74 8.25 -0.05
CA LEU A 10 -11.81 7.12 -0.19
C LEU A 10 -11.33 6.58 1.16
N LEU A 11 -11.72 7.22 2.27
CA LEU A 11 -11.32 6.74 3.59
C LEU A 11 -11.78 5.30 3.80
N PHE A 12 -10.83 4.43 4.10
CA PHE A 12 -11.15 3.06 4.50
C PHE A 12 -11.83 3.03 5.87
N PRO A 13 -12.74 2.07 6.12
CA PRO A 13 -13.43 1.96 7.41
C PRO A 13 -12.46 1.60 8.53
N LEU A 14 -12.75 2.07 9.74
CA LEU A 14 -12.06 1.67 10.95
C LEU A 14 -12.67 0.40 11.52
N VAL A 15 -11.83 -0.48 12.08
CA VAL A 15 -12.28 -1.60 12.89
C VAL A 15 -12.38 -1.20 14.36
N ALA A 16 -12.96 -2.07 15.18
CA ALA A 16 -13.16 -1.78 16.61
C ALA A 16 -11.82 -1.45 17.30
N GLY A 17 -11.82 -0.33 18.03
CA GLY A 17 -10.65 0.16 18.75
C GLY A 17 -9.62 0.94 17.94
N GLU A 18 -9.83 1.11 16.62
CA GLU A 18 -8.97 1.98 15.81
C GLU A 18 -9.35 3.45 15.93
N THR A 19 -8.34 4.30 15.82
CA THR A 19 -8.47 5.75 15.65
C THR A 19 -7.80 6.20 14.36
N ARG A 20 -8.37 7.24 13.70
CA ARG A 20 -7.79 7.80 12.47
C ARG A 20 -6.61 8.69 12.80
N LEU A 21 -5.52 8.51 12.05
CA LEU A 21 -4.40 9.44 12.02
C LEU A 21 -4.34 10.09 10.64
N VAL A 22 -4.11 11.40 10.62
CA VAL A 22 -3.84 12.19 9.42
C VAL A 22 -2.46 12.79 9.59
N ILE A 23 -1.52 12.41 8.73
CA ILE A 23 -0.11 12.77 8.86
C ILE A 23 0.25 13.70 7.69
N PRO A 24 0.30 15.02 7.92
CA PRO A 24 0.67 15.97 6.88
C PRO A 24 2.17 15.91 6.61
N LEU A 25 2.53 15.77 5.34
CA LEU A 25 3.89 15.86 4.81
C LEU A 25 3.93 16.94 3.71
N GLU A 26 5.12 17.31 3.26
CA GLU A 26 5.27 18.40 2.27
C GLU A 26 4.54 18.11 0.95
N GLU A 27 4.65 16.89 0.43
CA GLU A 27 4.11 16.50 -0.88
C GLU A 27 2.88 15.58 -0.81
N THR A 28 2.47 15.17 0.39
CA THR A 28 1.36 14.23 0.61
C THR A 28 0.70 14.46 1.97
N VAL A 29 -0.47 13.88 2.14
CA VAL A 29 -1.11 13.70 3.45
C VAL A 29 -1.41 12.23 3.59
N LEU A 30 -0.82 11.55 4.56
CA LEU A 30 -1.07 10.13 4.77
C LEU A 30 -2.31 9.90 5.63
N SER A 31 -3.15 8.98 5.21
CA SER A 31 -4.29 8.48 5.97
C SER A 31 -3.93 7.13 6.60
N ALA A 32 -3.97 7.08 7.93
CA ALA A 32 -3.65 5.88 8.69
C ALA A 32 -4.75 5.56 9.72
N ALA A 33 -4.76 4.34 10.22
CA ALA A 33 -5.55 3.90 11.36
C ALA A 33 -4.64 3.22 12.37
N LEU A 34 -4.80 3.59 13.64
CA LEU A 34 -4.03 3.09 14.76
C LEU A 34 -4.96 2.39 15.76
N LYS A 35 -4.64 1.14 16.09
CA LYS A 35 -5.25 0.36 17.17
C LYS A 35 -4.23 0.23 18.30
N PRO A 36 -4.43 0.91 19.47
CA PRO A 36 -3.47 0.86 20.56
C PRO A 36 -3.41 -0.53 21.18
N ALA A 37 -2.24 -0.89 21.72
CA ALA A 37 -2.09 -2.12 22.50
C ALA A 37 -2.94 -2.09 23.76
N SER A 38 -3.63 -3.19 24.07
CA SER A 38 -4.48 -3.27 25.28
C SER A 38 -3.67 -3.22 26.57
N ASP A 39 -2.44 -3.75 26.55
CA ASP A 39 -1.48 -3.70 27.69
C ASP A 39 -0.70 -2.38 27.77
N ARG A 40 -1.03 -1.40 26.90
CA ARG A 40 -0.31 -0.11 26.77
C ARG A 40 1.18 -0.23 26.48
N SER A 41 1.61 -1.36 25.91
CA SER A 41 3.00 -1.54 25.51
C SER A 41 3.37 -0.56 24.40
N GLN A 42 4.64 -0.16 24.37
CA GLN A 42 5.19 0.76 23.37
C GLN A 42 5.64 0.05 22.08
N ARG A 43 5.24 -1.23 21.89
CA ARG A 43 5.57 -2.03 20.71
C ARG A 43 4.66 -1.66 19.57
N LEU A 44 5.21 -1.62 18.36
CA LEU A 44 4.49 -1.20 17.16
C LEU A 44 4.62 -2.22 16.02
N ILE A 45 3.51 -2.53 15.37
CA ILE A 45 3.51 -3.20 14.07
C ILE A 45 2.90 -2.24 13.05
N VAL A 46 3.64 -1.99 11.96
CA VAL A 46 3.17 -1.17 10.83
C VAL A 46 2.91 -2.08 9.64
N PHE A 47 1.71 -2.00 9.08
CA PHE A 47 1.28 -2.78 7.93
C PHE A 47 1.30 -1.92 6.67
N VAL A 48 2.04 -2.37 5.66
CA VAL A 48 2.26 -1.67 4.39
C VAL A 48 1.69 -2.51 3.25
N HIS A 49 0.75 -1.96 2.50
CA HIS A 49 0.10 -2.64 1.39
C HIS A 49 0.95 -2.64 0.11
N GLY A 50 0.54 -3.41 -0.90
CA GLY A 50 1.18 -3.48 -2.22
C GLY A 50 0.64 -2.46 -3.22
N ALA A 51 1.14 -2.48 -4.45
CA ALA A 51 0.59 -1.75 -5.58
C ALA A 51 -0.88 -2.12 -5.83
N ALA A 52 -1.65 -1.20 -6.42
CA ALA A 52 -3.08 -1.36 -6.69
C ALA A 52 -3.89 -1.84 -5.47
N SER A 53 -3.50 -1.39 -4.28
CA SER A 53 -4.05 -1.81 -2.99
C SER A 53 -4.24 -0.59 -2.08
N ASN A 54 -4.68 -0.80 -0.86
CA ASN A 54 -4.82 0.23 0.17
C ASN A 54 -4.83 -0.39 1.57
N ALA A 55 -4.94 0.44 2.61
CA ALA A 55 -4.92 0.01 4.00
C ALA A 55 -6.03 -1.00 4.38
N SER A 56 -7.13 -1.10 3.62
CA SER A 56 -8.18 -2.07 3.90
C SER A 56 -7.75 -3.53 3.66
N ARG A 57 -6.60 -3.76 2.98
CA ARG A 57 -5.97 -5.08 2.85
C ARG A 57 -5.72 -5.74 4.21
N TRP A 58 -5.42 -4.95 5.21
CA TRP A 58 -5.06 -5.40 6.55
C TRP A 58 -6.24 -5.39 7.53
N GLU A 59 -7.43 -4.97 7.07
CA GLU A 59 -8.61 -4.76 7.92
C GLU A 59 -8.99 -6.01 8.69
N GLU A 60 -9.16 -7.14 8.01
CA GLU A 60 -9.56 -8.40 8.63
C GLU A 60 -8.52 -8.90 9.64
N PHE A 61 -7.23 -8.78 9.29
CA PHE A 61 -6.16 -9.18 10.19
C PHE A 61 -6.14 -8.33 11.46
N VAL A 62 -6.21 -6.99 11.34
CA VAL A 62 -6.21 -6.08 12.49
C VAL A 62 -7.47 -6.26 13.35
N ASP A 63 -8.60 -6.59 12.73
CA ASP A 63 -9.85 -6.84 13.42
C ASP A 63 -9.79 -8.09 14.30
N THR A 64 -9.22 -9.18 13.78
CA THR A 64 -9.32 -10.53 14.37
C THR A 64 -8.08 -10.97 15.14
N THR A 65 -6.92 -10.30 14.96
CA THR A 65 -5.67 -10.75 15.59
C THR A 65 -5.61 -10.48 17.09
N ALA A 66 -5.05 -11.44 17.83
CA ALA A 66 -4.73 -11.26 19.24
C ALA A 66 -3.47 -10.39 19.48
N LEU A 67 -2.73 -10.03 18.43
CA LEU A 67 -1.52 -9.20 18.57
C LEU A 67 -1.82 -7.82 19.17
N SER A 68 -3.03 -7.29 18.97
CA SER A 68 -3.48 -6.02 19.57
C SER A 68 -3.52 -6.04 21.10
N GLN A 69 -3.41 -7.20 21.76
CA GLN A 69 -3.26 -7.27 23.20
C GLN A 69 -1.91 -6.71 23.66
N ARG A 70 -0.84 -6.86 22.85
CA ARG A 70 0.55 -6.56 23.22
C ARG A 70 1.27 -5.63 22.24
N TRP A 71 0.66 -5.28 21.11
CA TRP A 71 1.24 -4.44 20.06
C TRP A 71 0.24 -3.37 19.64
N THR A 72 0.70 -2.15 19.52
CA THR A 72 -0.02 -1.13 18.75
C THR A 72 0.07 -1.51 17.28
N LEU A 73 -1.06 -1.53 16.59
CA LEU A 73 -1.16 -1.89 15.19
C LEU A 73 -1.48 -0.66 14.37
N VAL A 74 -0.73 -0.41 13.31
CA VAL A 74 -0.99 0.71 12.38
C VAL A 74 -1.04 0.18 10.96
N ARG A 75 -2.09 0.55 10.23
CA ARG A 75 -2.24 0.36 8.79
C ARG A 75 -2.50 1.72 8.15
N PHE A 76 -1.96 1.95 6.95
CA PHE A 76 -2.09 3.25 6.28
C PHE A 76 -2.09 3.09 4.76
N ASP A 77 -2.59 4.11 4.07
CA ASP A 77 -2.49 4.23 2.62
C ASP A 77 -1.15 4.85 2.26
N LEU A 78 -0.37 4.19 1.40
CA LEU A 78 0.83 4.76 0.79
C LEU A 78 0.47 6.03 0.00
N ARG A 79 1.40 6.96 -0.16
CA ARG A 79 1.18 8.16 -0.98
C ARG A 79 0.67 7.81 -2.38
N GLY A 80 -0.32 8.54 -2.85
CA GLY A 80 -0.98 8.31 -4.13
C GLY A 80 -2.08 7.25 -4.09
N HIS A 81 -2.18 6.45 -3.02
CA HIS A 81 -3.18 5.39 -2.87
C HIS A 81 -4.31 5.81 -1.92
N GLY A 82 -5.47 5.21 -2.11
CA GLY A 82 -6.63 5.36 -1.22
C GLY A 82 -6.91 6.81 -0.86
N ALA A 83 -6.88 7.11 0.44
CA ALA A 83 -7.09 8.44 0.99
C ALA A 83 -5.79 9.23 1.27
N SER A 84 -4.66 8.80 0.73
CA SER A 84 -3.36 9.47 0.83
C SER A 84 -2.99 10.17 -0.48
N PRO A 85 -3.60 11.35 -0.80
CA PRO A 85 -3.32 12.05 -2.04
C PRO A 85 -1.86 12.49 -2.10
N ALA A 86 -1.24 12.42 -3.26
CA ALA A 86 0.10 12.89 -3.49
C ALA A 86 0.16 13.81 -4.71
N ARG A 87 1.08 14.79 -4.69
CA ARG A 87 1.31 15.67 -5.84
C ARG A 87 2.01 14.95 -6.99
N ARG A 88 2.77 13.91 -6.65
CA ARG A 88 3.51 13.07 -7.60
C ARG A 88 3.47 11.62 -7.13
N PRO A 89 3.52 10.64 -8.06
CA PRO A 89 3.73 9.25 -7.72
C PRO A 89 4.98 9.05 -6.87
N GLY A 90 4.92 8.14 -5.91
CA GLY A 90 6.04 7.81 -5.03
C GLY A 90 7.12 6.97 -5.73
N ARG A 91 8.34 7.03 -5.19
CA ARG A 91 9.40 6.04 -5.39
C ARG A 91 9.57 5.24 -4.11
N LEU A 92 10.31 4.15 -4.16
CA LEU A 92 10.56 3.33 -2.96
C LEU A 92 11.14 4.13 -1.80
N GLU A 93 12.03 5.10 -2.09
CA GLU A 93 12.59 5.98 -1.07
C GLU A 93 11.51 6.84 -0.41
N ASN A 94 10.56 7.35 -1.21
CA ASN A 94 9.44 8.14 -0.69
C ASN A 94 8.49 7.27 0.15
N TYR A 95 8.23 6.04 -0.27
CA TYR A 95 7.42 5.09 0.52
C TYR A 95 8.12 4.71 1.83
N ALA A 96 9.44 4.56 1.81
CA ALA A 96 10.22 4.35 3.04
C ALA A 96 10.13 5.57 3.99
N ASP A 97 10.20 6.79 3.46
CA ASP A 97 10.01 8.02 4.25
C ASP A 97 8.59 8.10 4.84
N ASP A 98 7.56 7.67 4.07
CA ASP A 98 6.19 7.59 4.57
C ASP A 98 6.05 6.61 5.73
N ILE A 99 6.66 5.42 5.63
CA ILE A 99 6.66 4.44 6.72
C ILE A 99 7.34 5.03 7.96
N ALA A 100 8.48 5.71 7.80
CA ALA A 100 9.16 6.38 8.91
C ALA A 100 8.29 7.47 9.55
N ALA A 101 7.58 8.26 8.75
CA ALA A 101 6.65 9.29 9.24
C ALA A 101 5.48 8.68 10.02
N VAL A 102 4.92 7.55 9.54
CA VAL A 102 3.85 6.81 10.24
C VAL A 102 4.35 6.26 11.58
N ILE A 103 5.56 5.70 11.62
CA ILE A 103 6.20 5.23 12.85
C ILE A 103 6.33 6.38 13.85
N GLY A 104 6.83 7.54 13.41
CA GLY A 104 6.98 8.73 14.25
C GLY A 104 5.64 9.22 14.78
N ALA A 105 4.61 9.28 13.93
CA ALA A 105 3.28 9.73 14.30
C ALA A 105 2.56 8.75 15.26
N ALA A 106 2.90 7.47 15.23
CA ALA A 106 2.36 6.47 16.15
C ALA A 106 2.93 6.62 17.58
N GLY A 107 4.02 7.38 17.77
CA GLY A 107 4.60 7.67 19.09
C GLY A 107 5.14 6.45 19.81
N ALA A 108 5.55 5.40 19.09
CA ALA A 108 6.11 4.19 19.69
C ALA A 108 7.58 4.39 20.07
N HIS A 109 7.95 3.90 21.25
CA HIS A 109 9.33 3.96 21.78
C HIS A 109 9.92 2.57 22.05
N GLY A 110 9.17 1.49 21.80
CA GLY A 110 9.58 0.10 21.95
C GLY A 110 9.94 -0.54 20.61
N PRO A 111 10.00 -1.88 20.56
CA PRO A 111 10.27 -2.61 19.34
C PRO A 111 9.28 -2.31 18.24
N ILE A 112 9.80 -2.11 17.02
CA ILE A 112 9.04 -1.79 15.82
C ILE A 112 9.21 -2.90 14.78
N VAL A 113 8.11 -3.47 14.32
CA VAL A 113 8.07 -4.46 13.24
C VAL A 113 7.30 -3.87 12.07
N VAL A 114 7.84 -4.00 10.86
CA VAL A 114 7.16 -3.59 9.63
C VAL A 114 6.76 -4.83 8.84
N VAL A 115 5.48 -4.93 8.52
CA VAL A 115 4.90 -6.00 7.70
C VAL A 115 4.57 -5.40 6.35
N GLY A 116 5.29 -5.78 5.32
CA GLY A 116 5.11 -5.27 3.95
C GLY A 116 4.66 -6.36 2.98
N HIS A 117 3.72 -6.04 2.11
CA HIS A 117 3.27 -6.90 1.02
C HIS A 117 3.72 -6.33 -0.33
N SER A 118 4.35 -7.14 -1.19
CA SER A 118 4.77 -6.79 -2.56
C SER A 118 5.54 -5.45 -2.58
N LEU A 119 5.01 -4.38 -3.20
CA LEU A 119 5.58 -3.02 -3.18
C LEU A 119 5.90 -2.55 -1.75
N GLY A 120 5.01 -2.81 -0.79
CA GLY A 120 5.22 -2.47 0.61
C GLY A 120 6.39 -3.26 1.24
N ALA A 121 6.64 -4.48 0.78
CA ALA A 121 7.82 -5.26 1.19
C ALA A 121 9.12 -4.64 0.67
N ALA A 122 9.13 -4.18 -0.59
CA ALA A 122 10.27 -3.46 -1.17
C ALA A 122 10.54 -2.14 -0.43
N ALA A 123 9.49 -1.37 -0.13
CA ALA A 123 9.60 -0.13 0.65
C ALA A 123 10.13 -0.39 2.07
N ALA A 124 9.70 -1.48 2.73
CA ALA A 124 10.18 -1.86 4.05
C ALA A 124 11.67 -2.23 4.06
N LEU A 125 12.17 -2.88 2.99
CA LEU A 125 13.60 -3.15 2.82
C LEU A 125 14.41 -1.86 2.64
N VAL A 126 13.91 -0.92 1.84
CA VAL A 126 14.55 0.41 1.68
C VAL A 126 14.56 1.17 3.00
N LEU A 127 13.45 1.13 3.76
CA LEU A 127 13.39 1.71 5.10
C LEU A 127 14.47 1.14 6.03
N ALA A 128 14.58 -0.19 6.12
CA ALA A 128 15.56 -0.83 7.00
C ALA A 128 17.00 -0.50 6.61
N ARG A 129 17.28 -0.37 5.30
CA ARG A 129 18.60 0.07 4.80
C ARG A 129 18.91 1.52 5.16
N ARG A 130 17.93 2.43 4.98
CA ARG A 130 18.12 3.87 5.21
C ARG A 130 18.07 4.26 6.68
N PHE A 131 17.27 3.55 7.46
CA PHE A 131 17.01 3.84 8.87
C PHE A 131 17.17 2.60 9.75
N PRO A 132 18.36 1.98 9.80
CA PRO A 132 18.58 0.68 10.45
C PRO A 132 18.27 0.68 11.95
N HIS A 133 18.22 1.86 12.58
CA HIS A 133 17.95 1.99 14.03
C HIS A 133 16.45 2.12 14.35
N ILE A 134 15.60 2.31 13.35
CA ILE A 134 14.14 2.50 13.56
C ILE A 134 13.45 1.15 13.63
N VAL A 135 13.87 0.15 12.84
CA VAL A 135 13.15 -1.11 12.64
C VAL A 135 13.87 -2.25 13.34
N ASN A 136 13.15 -2.98 14.20
CA ASN A 136 13.66 -4.16 14.91
C ASN A 136 13.37 -5.47 14.15
N GLY A 137 12.39 -5.48 13.24
CA GLY A 137 12.05 -6.65 12.45
C GLY A 137 11.25 -6.33 11.21
N LEU A 138 11.42 -7.17 10.17
CA LEU A 138 10.65 -7.12 8.94
C LEU A 138 9.92 -8.44 8.74
N ILE A 139 8.67 -8.35 8.29
CA ILE A 139 7.91 -9.47 7.74
C ILE A 139 7.57 -9.11 6.30
N LEU A 140 8.15 -9.82 5.35
CA LEU A 140 8.01 -9.57 3.93
C LEU A 140 7.09 -10.62 3.32
N ILE A 141 5.97 -10.19 2.78
CA ILE A 141 4.98 -11.05 2.15
C ILE A 141 5.06 -10.82 0.65
N ASP A 142 5.33 -11.89 -0.09
CA ASP A 142 5.49 -11.88 -1.55
C ASP A 142 6.48 -10.80 -2.03
N PRO A 143 7.70 -10.72 -1.43
CA PRO A 143 8.69 -9.74 -1.83
C PRO A 143 9.23 -10.08 -3.21
N LEU A 144 9.35 -9.10 -4.08
CA LEU A 144 10.04 -9.25 -5.36
C LEU A 144 11.54 -9.05 -5.14
N LEU A 145 12.28 -10.14 -5.02
CA LEU A 145 13.74 -10.13 -4.86
C LEU A 145 14.42 -10.54 -6.16
N GLU A 146 15.61 -10.00 -6.45
CA GLU A 146 16.32 -10.19 -7.73
C GLU A 146 16.51 -11.66 -8.11
N GLY A 147 16.83 -12.53 -7.17
CA GLY A 147 17.02 -13.97 -7.41
C GLY A 147 15.73 -14.78 -7.61
N CYS A 148 14.55 -14.15 -7.43
CA CYS A 148 13.23 -14.80 -7.49
C CYS A 148 12.35 -14.24 -8.63
N LEU A 149 12.95 -13.61 -9.64
CA LEU A 149 12.22 -12.98 -10.74
C LEU A 149 11.44 -14.00 -11.55
N THR A 150 10.12 -13.84 -11.55
CA THR A 150 9.25 -14.58 -12.47
C THR A 150 9.39 -14.04 -13.90
N PRO A 151 9.04 -14.84 -14.94
CA PRO A 151 9.00 -14.37 -16.32
C PRO A 151 8.15 -13.10 -16.50
N GLU A 152 7.10 -12.94 -15.69
CA GLU A 152 6.21 -11.77 -15.69
C GLU A 152 6.96 -10.51 -15.21
N ALA A 153 7.73 -10.60 -14.14
CA ALA A 153 8.55 -9.49 -13.65
C ALA A 153 9.62 -9.06 -14.66
N LEU A 154 10.26 -10.01 -15.33
CA LEU A 154 11.17 -9.72 -16.44
C LEU A 154 10.47 -9.05 -17.63
N CYS A 155 9.22 -9.44 -17.90
CA CYS A 155 8.40 -8.80 -18.93
C CYS A 155 8.07 -7.35 -18.58
N MET A 156 7.83 -7.01 -17.31
CA MET A 156 7.62 -5.63 -16.87
C MET A 156 8.84 -4.75 -17.13
N ARG A 157 10.06 -5.24 -16.89
CA ARG A 157 11.30 -4.51 -17.22
C ARG A 157 11.40 -4.15 -18.70
N ARG A 158 11.03 -5.07 -19.60
CA ARG A 158 10.99 -4.81 -21.04
C ARG A 158 9.94 -3.77 -21.43
N ARG A 159 8.89 -3.61 -20.63
CA ARG A 159 7.81 -2.63 -20.83
C ARG A 159 8.06 -1.29 -20.14
N ALA A 160 9.20 -1.10 -19.48
CA ALA A 160 9.54 0.14 -18.76
C ALA A 160 9.33 1.42 -19.60
N PRO A 161 9.72 1.50 -20.90
CA PRO A 161 9.45 2.69 -21.70
C PRO A 161 7.96 3.00 -21.86
N LEU A 162 7.12 1.97 -22.01
CA LEU A 162 5.67 2.12 -22.08
C LEU A 162 5.09 2.58 -20.75
N LEU A 163 5.56 2.03 -19.65
CA LEU A 163 5.12 2.43 -18.30
C LEU A 163 5.48 3.89 -18.01
N HIS A 164 6.70 4.35 -18.39
CA HIS A 164 7.06 5.76 -18.28
C HIS A 164 6.16 6.66 -19.12
N LEU A 165 5.80 6.24 -20.34
CA LEU A 165 4.86 6.99 -21.15
C LEU A 165 3.48 7.08 -20.51
N LEU A 166 2.97 5.98 -19.96
CA LEU A 166 1.68 5.95 -19.25
C LEU A 166 1.69 6.83 -18.00
N GLU A 167 2.79 6.85 -17.25
CA GLU A 167 2.97 7.76 -16.11
C GLU A 167 2.89 9.22 -16.56
N ILE A 168 3.60 9.59 -17.61
CA ILE A 168 3.59 10.96 -18.15
C ILE A 168 2.18 11.33 -18.62
N CYS A 169 1.51 10.46 -19.35
CA CYS A 169 0.15 10.69 -19.83
C CYS A 169 -0.84 10.86 -18.65
N GLY A 170 -0.76 10.02 -17.63
CA GLY A 170 -1.59 10.13 -16.43
C GLY A 170 -1.38 11.45 -15.70
N ARG A 171 -0.13 11.89 -15.56
CA ARG A 171 0.22 13.19 -14.95
C ARG A 171 -0.32 14.37 -15.74
N ILE A 172 -0.18 14.35 -17.06
CA ILE A 172 -0.73 15.40 -17.94
C ILE A 172 -2.26 15.44 -17.81
N ALA A 173 -2.92 14.28 -17.84
CA ALA A 173 -4.37 14.19 -17.64
C ALA A 173 -4.79 14.77 -16.29
N GLY A 174 -4.03 14.49 -15.22
CA GLY A 174 -4.25 15.06 -13.90
C GLY A 174 -4.13 16.59 -13.89
N LEU A 175 -3.09 17.13 -14.51
CA LEU A 175 -2.88 18.59 -14.62
C LEU A 175 -3.96 19.29 -15.44
N CYS A 176 -4.50 18.60 -16.45
CA CYS A 176 -5.60 19.09 -17.28
C CYS A 176 -6.99 18.93 -16.61
N GLY A 177 -7.06 18.44 -15.38
CA GLY A 177 -8.34 18.17 -14.69
C GLY A 177 -9.11 16.98 -15.25
N LEU A 178 -8.48 16.16 -16.10
CA LEU A 178 -9.07 14.95 -16.68
C LEU A 178 -8.87 13.72 -15.80
N SER A 179 -8.40 13.91 -14.56
CA SER A 179 -8.23 12.80 -13.63
C SER A 179 -9.57 12.15 -13.33
N ARG A 180 -9.57 10.83 -13.46
CA ARG A 180 -10.77 10.02 -13.20
C ARG A 180 -11.08 10.06 -11.69
N ARG A 181 -12.36 10.16 -11.34
CA ARG A 181 -12.80 9.90 -9.97
C ARG A 181 -12.59 8.42 -9.66
N LEU A 182 -11.80 8.15 -8.63
CA LEU A 182 -11.57 6.79 -8.17
C LEU A 182 -12.81 6.24 -7.46
N ALA A 183 -13.07 4.95 -7.65
CA ALA A 183 -14.10 4.27 -6.88
C ALA A 183 -13.53 3.87 -5.52
N PRO A 184 -14.32 3.97 -4.41
CA PRO A 184 -13.93 3.40 -3.13
C PRO A 184 -13.64 1.91 -3.28
N CYS A 185 -12.53 1.45 -2.72
CA CYS A 185 -12.16 0.04 -2.75
C CYS A 185 -11.99 -0.47 -1.32
N ARG A 186 -12.84 -1.40 -0.92
CA ARG A 186 -12.72 -2.14 0.33
C ARG A 186 -12.28 -3.57 0.02
N LEU A 187 -11.00 -3.84 0.16
CA LEU A 187 -10.41 -5.11 -0.21
C LEU A 187 -10.97 -6.30 0.60
N ARG A 188 -11.35 -6.09 1.87
CA ARG A 188 -12.01 -7.12 2.68
C ARG A 188 -13.24 -7.71 1.96
N THR A 189 -14.11 -6.86 1.43
CA THR A 189 -15.30 -7.32 0.67
C THR A 189 -14.91 -8.10 -0.59
N MET A 190 -13.88 -7.64 -1.30
CA MET A 190 -13.37 -8.35 -2.48
C MET A 190 -12.78 -9.71 -2.10
N ASP A 191 -12.09 -9.81 -0.97
CA ASP A 191 -11.51 -11.06 -0.48
C ASP A 191 -12.61 -12.04 -0.02
N GLU A 192 -13.70 -11.55 0.59
CA GLU A 192 -14.87 -12.35 0.93
C GLU A 192 -15.57 -12.92 -0.32
N GLU A 193 -15.79 -12.09 -1.34
CA GLU A 193 -16.31 -12.53 -2.64
C GLU A 193 -15.39 -13.53 -3.32
N ALA A 194 -14.07 -13.31 -3.26
CA ALA A 194 -13.07 -14.21 -3.79
C ALA A 194 -13.15 -15.60 -3.12
N ARG A 195 -13.21 -15.63 -1.78
CA ARG A 195 -13.35 -16.89 -1.02
C ARG A 195 -14.61 -17.67 -1.42
N GLN A 196 -15.74 -16.96 -1.56
CA GLN A 196 -16.99 -17.58 -2.00
C GLN A 196 -16.88 -18.21 -3.40
N LYS A 197 -16.27 -17.49 -4.36
CA LYS A 197 -16.07 -17.97 -5.73
C LYS A 197 -15.07 -19.13 -5.79
N ILE A 198 -14.02 -19.09 -4.97
CA ILE A 198 -13.07 -20.21 -4.84
C ILE A 198 -13.77 -21.43 -4.28
N ALA A 199 -14.61 -21.30 -3.26
CA ALA A 199 -15.37 -22.40 -2.68
C ALA A 199 -16.37 -23.03 -3.67
N GLN A 200 -16.94 -22.23 -4.59
CA GLN A 200 -17.81 -22.72 -5.65
C GLN A 200 -17.07 -23.54 -6.73
N GLY A 201 -15.77 -23.28 -6.94
CA GLY A 201 -14.94 -23.99 -7.92
C GLY A 201 -15.35 -23.78 -9.38
N GLY A 202 -14.83 -24.64 -10.29
CA GLY A 202 -15.24 -24.76 -11.67
C GLY A 202 -15.19 -23.45 -12.48
N ALA A 203 -16.24 -23.19 -13.27
CA ALA A 203 -16.34 -22.02 -14.15
C ALA A 203 -16.35 -20.70 -13.37
N ALA A 204 -16.91 -20.66 -12.17
CA ALA A 204 -16.91 -19.45 -11.32
C ALA A 204 -15.50 -19.04 -10.92
N LEU A 205 -14.64 -20.00 -10.56
CA LEU A 205 -13.24 -19.77 -10.24
C LEU A 205 -12.44 -19.26 -11.44
N LEU A 206 -12.66 -19.83 -12.63
CA LEU A 206 -11.99 -19.40 -13.86
C LEU A 206 -12.40 -17.97 -14.25
N ALA A 207 -13.68 -17.66 -14.19
CA ALA A 207 -14.20 -16.32 -14.46
C ALA A 207 -13.64 -15.29 -13.45
N PHE A 208 -13.58 -15.66 -12.18
CA PHE A 208 -12.98 -14.82 -11.13
C PHE A 208 -11.51 -14.57 -11.39
N LYS A 209 -10.69 -15.60 -11.65
CA LYS A 209 -9.25 -15.43 -11.95
C LYS A 209 -9.05 -14.46 -13.11
N LYS A 210 -9.84 -14.59 -14.19
CA LYS A 210 -9.75 -13.71 -15.35
C LYS A 210 -10.12 -12.26 -15.04
N SER A 211 -11.11 -12.02 -14.18
CA SER A 211 -11.53 -10.67 -13.78
C SER A 211 -10.61 -10.04 -12.75
N TYR A 212 -10.11 -10.82 -11.79
CA TYR A 212 -9.27 -10.37 -10.69
C TYR A 212 -7.86 -9.97 -11.15
N SER A 213 -7.28 -10.66 -12.11
CA SER A 213 -5.96 -10.36 -12.67
C SER A 213 -5.96 -9.30 -13.78
N SER A 214 -7.07 -8.61 -13.96
CA SER A 214 -7.21 -7.60 -15.02
C SER A 214 -6.65 -6.24 -14.55
N VAL A 215 -5.68 -5.69 -15.29
CA VAL A 215 -5.18 -4.31 -15.15
C VAL A 215 -6.31 -3.29 -15.09
N TRP A 216 -7.40 -3.53 -15.84
CA TRP A 216 -8.59 -2.66 -15.82
C TRP A 216 -9.31 -2.65 -14.47
N ASN A 217 -9.19 -3.72 -13.69
CA ASN A 217 -9.75 -3.76 -12.35
C ASN A 217 -8.94 -2.86 -11.39
N ASP A 218 -7.63 -2.91 -11.49
CA ASP A 218 -6.72 -2.10 -10.67
C ASP A 218 -6.91 -0.60 -10.98
N LEU A 219 -6.97 -0.23 -12.25
CA LEU A 219 -7.20 1.15 -12.69
C LEU A 219 -8.56 1.74 -12.29
N LYS A 220 -9.52 0.96 -11.76
CA LYS A 220 -10.74 1.51 -11.16
C LYS A 220 -10.47 2.21 -9.82
N HIS A 221 -9.43 1.81 -9.12
CA HIS A 221 -9.16 2.18 -7.74
C HIS A 221 -7.86 2.95 -7.57
N GLU A 222 -7.08 3.11 -8.65
CA GLU A 222 -5.80 3.79 -8.64
C GLU A 222 -5.64 4.70 -9.87
N HIS A 223 -4.92 5.81 -9.71
CA HIS A 223 -4.59 6.70 -10.81
C HIS A 223 -3.54 6.07 -11.73
N LEU A 224 -3.66 6.30 -13.03
CA LEU A 224 -2.80 5.69 -14.05
C LEU A 224 -1.31 5.98 -13.84
N ASP A 225 -0.96 7.21 -13.44
CA ASP A 225 0.42 7.62 -13.19
C ASP A 225 1.00 6.95 -11.93
N VAL A 226 0.20 6.77 -10.89
CA VAL A 226 0.59 6.04 -9.67
C VAL A 226 0.78 4.57 -10.01
N PHE A 227 -0.20 3.94 -10.65
CA PHE A 227 -0.13 2.53 -11.07
C PHE A 227 1.08 2.25 -11.96
N ALA A 228 1.32 3.10 -12.98
CA ALA A 228 2.47 2.94 -13.87
C ALA A 228 3.80 3.11 -13.10
N ARG A 229 3.88 4.07 -12.17
CA ARG A 229 5.06 4.27 -11.32
C ARG A 229 5.30 3.08 -10.41
N ASP A 230 4.28 2.57 -9.75
CA ASP A 230 4.41 1.40 -8.87
C ASP A 230 4.93 0.16 -9.60
N LEU A 231 4.43 -0.09 -10.82
CA LEU A 231 4.95 -1.16 -11.65
C LEU A 231 6.40 -0.95 -12.06
N LEU A 232 6.82 0.31 -12.30
CA LEU A 232 8.22 0.65 -12.56
C LEU A 232 9.07 0.41 -11.32
N GLU A 233 8.65 0.90 -10.15
CA GLU A 233 9.39 0.73 -8.90
C GLU A 233 9.54 -0.76 -8.55
N VAL A 234 8.47 -1.54 -8.67
CA VAL A 234 8.51 -2.99 -8.47
C VAL A 234 9.39 -3.68 -9.51
N GLY A 235 9.30 -3.29 -10.79
CA GLY A 235 10.06 -3.91 -11.88
C GLY A 235 11.53 -3.50 -11.95
N LEU A 236 11.87 -2.28 -11.54
CA LEU A 236 13.22 -1.73 -11.66
C LEU A 236 14.02 -1.81 -10.35
N SER A 237 13.38 -1.72 -9.19
CA SER A 237 14.04 -1.70 -7.88
C SER A 237 14.62 -3.05 -7.46
N LEU A 238 14.33 -4.10 -8.18
CA LEU A 238 14.93 -5.43 -8.02
C LEU A 238 16.45 -5.46 -8.16
N ILE A 239 17.07 -4.30 -8.31
CA ILE A 239 18.41 -4.26 -8.87
C ILE A 239 19.49 -4.27 -7.80
N HIS A 240 19.30 -3.78 -6.60
CA HIS A 240 20.43 -3.64 -5.66
C HIS A 240 19.95 -3.43 -4.20
N ILE A 241 19.36 -4.44 -3.60
CA ILE A 241 19.26 -4.49 -2.12
C ILE A 241 20.31 -5.45 -1.58
#